data_60ca61498bdd041333de8fb54aa9b2e7
#
_entry.id   60ca61498bdd041333de8fb54aa9b2e7
#
_cell.length_a   1.000
_cell.length_b   1.000
_cell.length_c   1.000
_cell.angle_alpha   90.00
_cell.angle_beta   90.00
_cell.angle_gamma   90.00
#
_symmetry.space_group_name_H-M   'P 1'
#
loop_
_entity.id
_entity.type
_entity.pdbx_description
1 polymer ?
#
loop_
_entity_poly.entity_id
_entity_poly.type
_entity_poly.pdbx_seq_one_letter_code
_entity_poly.pdbx_strand_id
1 'polypeptide(L)'
;AIKALTDADLQAQDIDGIVFVSTTGIVTPSLDALLIDRMPFRRDVHRLPIFGLGCAGGVLGLSRTAALARASNDQKWLLVVVELCGLTFRKEDLSNGNIVASALFGDGAAAAVISCNGNGPALTNWGEHTWSDSLNVMGWHVEDDGFGVLFSRAIPSLVRERLRPVTESFLASYD
;
A
#
# COMPACT_ATOMS: atom_id res chain seq x y z
N ALA A 1 0.44 2.59 13.51
CA ALA A 1 0.16 4.02 13.73
C ALA A 1 0.89 4.55 14.98
N ILE A 2 0.59 4.02 16.18
CA ILE A 2 1.17 4.54 17.45
C ILE A 2 2.70 4.64 17.36
N LYS A 3 3.39 3.55 17.00
CA LYS A 3 4.86 3.57 16.89
C LYS A 3 5.37 4.66 15.94
N ALA A 4 4.77 4.81 14.75
CA ALA A 4 5.19 5.82 13.78
C ALA A 4 4.99 7.26 14.30
N LEU A 5 3.94 7.51 15.07
CA LEU A 5 3.71 8.80 15.74
C LEU A 5 4.75 9.04 16.84
N THR A 6 5.04 8.04 17.67
CA THR A 6 6.07 8.14 18.71
C THR A 6 7.46 8.39 18.11
N ASP A 7 7.82 7.66 17.04
CA ASP A 7 9.12 7.83 16.36
C ASP A 7 9.26 9.22 15.71
N ALA A 8 8.14 9.87 15.36
CA ALA A 8 8.09 11.21 14.80
C ALA A 8 7.93 12.33 15.86
N ASP A 9 7.85 11.98 17.14
CA ASP A 9 7.54 12.91 18.25
C ASP A 9 6.23 13.70 18.02
N LEU A 10 5.18 12.99 17.56
CA LEU A 10 3.88 13.55 17.24
C LEU A 10 2.75 12.82 17.97
N GLN A 11 1.65 13.55 18.15
CA GLN A 11 0.39 13.01 18.63
C GLN A 11 -0.59 12.79 17.46
N ALA A 12 -1.64 11.99 17.66
CA ALA A 12 -2.65 11.76 16.64
C ALA A 12 -3.35 13.06 16.17
N GLN A 13 -3.50 14.03 17.07
CA GLN A 13 -4.11 15.34 16.78
C GLN A 13 -3.26 16.19 15.84
N ASP A 14 -1.95 15.92 15.73
CA ASP A 14 -1.02 16.67 14.85
C ASP A 14 -1.11 16.21 13.37
N ILE A 15 -1.85 15.13 13.11
CA ILE A 15 -1.99 14.55 11.78
C ILE A 15 -3.15 15.21 11.03
N ASP A 16 -2.85 15.71 9.84
CA ASP A 16 -3.79 16.39 8.96
C ASP A 16 -4.51 15.43 8.01
N GLY A 17 -3.87 14.32 7.64
CA GLY A 17 -4.48 13.33 6.78
C GLY A 17 -3.92 11.92 6.96
N ILE A 18 -4.73 10.94 6.61
CA ILE A 18 -4.41 9.52 6.66
C ILE A 18 -4.57 8.92 5.26
N VAL A 19 -3.49 8.37 4.72
CA VAL A 19 -3.53 7.46 3.57
C VAL A 19 -3.51 6.05 4.10
N PHE A 20 -4.56 5.29 3.83
CA PHE A 20 -4.71 3.92 4.31
C PHE A 20 -4.75 2.95 3.14
N VAL A 21 -3.79 2.04 3.07
CA VAL A 21 -3.66 1.05 1.99
C VAL A 21 -3.94 -0.34 2.51
N SER A 22 -4.85 -1.04 1.85
CA SER A 22 -5.07 -2.47 2.06
C SER A 22 -5.68 -3.09 0.80
N THR A 23 -5.17 -4.26 0.40
CA THR A 23 -5.72 -5.05 -0.71
C THR A 23 -6.55 -6.22 -0.21
N THR A 24 -6.33 -6.65 1.02
CA THR A 24 -7.02 -7.79 1.66
C THR A 24 -8.16 -7.36 2.57
N GLY A 25 -8.20 -6.08 2.99
CA GLY A 25 -9.22 -5.55 3.91
C GLY A 25 -10.31 -4.76 3.20
N ILE A 26 -11.25 -5.44 2.52
CA ILE A 26 -12.44 -4.79 1.94
C ILE A 26 -13.51 -4.65 3.01
N VAL A 27 -13.81 -3.42 3.37
CA VAL A 27 -14.87 -3.10 4.35
C VAL A 27 -15.39 -1.68 4.14
N THR A 28 -16.65 -1.47 4.47
CA THR A 28 -17.29 -0.14 4.51
C THR A 28 -18.02 0.05 5.82
N PRO A 29 -17.68 1.07 6.65
CA PRO A 29 -16.61 2.06 6.48
C PRO A 29 -15.21 1.42 6.44
N SER A 30 -14.29 2.05 5.71
CA SER A 30 -12.91 1.55 5.54
C SER A 30 -12.11 1.51 6.84
N LEU A 31 -11.04 0.72 6.88
CA LEU A 31 -10.25 0.46 8.09
C LEU A 31 -9.64 1.73 8.72
N ASP A 32 -9.40 2.78 7.95
CA ASP A 32 -9.01 4.09 8.48
C ASP A 32 -10.09 4.73 9.37
N ALA A 33 -11.38 4.51 9.06
CA ALA A 33 -12.47 4.95 9.92
C ALA A 33 -12.42 4.26 11.29
N LEU A 34 -12.14 2.95 11.31
CA LEU A 34 -11.96 2.21 12.55
C LEU A 34 -10.73 2.69 13.35
N LEU A 35 -9.67 3.08 12.65
CA LEU A 35 -8.47 3.65 13.27
C LEU A 35 -8.77 4.99 13.93
N ILE A 36 -9.52 5.88 13.24
CA ILE A 36 -9.93 7.20 13.75
C ILE A 36 -10.88 7.08 14.95
N ASP A 37 -11.73 6.05 14.96
CA ASP A 37 -12.61 5.80 16.10
C ASP A 37 -11.85 5.37 17.37
N ARG A 38 -10.72 4.69 17.21
CA ARG A 38 -9.92 4.13 18.31
C ARG A 38 -8.77 5.00 18.78
N MET A 39 -8.42 6.03 18.02
CA MET A 39 -7.32 6.94 18.32
C MET A 39 -7.80 8.39 18.31
N PRO A 40 -7.19 9.28 19.11
CA PRO A 40 -7.66 10.64 19.25
C PRO A 40 -7.23 11.55 18.08
N PHE A 41 -7.50 11.13 16.84
CA PHE A 41 -7.34 12.01 15.68
C PHE A 41 -8.36 13.16 15.72
N ARG A 42 -8.04 14.27 15.07
CA ARG A 42 -9.01 15.34 14.84
C ARG A 42 -10.19 14.81 14.04
N ARG A 43 -11.37 15.37 14.21
CA ARG A 43 -12.58 14.93 13.51
C ARG A 43 -12.60 15.35 12.03
N ASP A 44 -11.82 16.35 11.67
CA ASP A 44 -11.64 16.90 10.33
C ASP A 44 -10.41 16.32 9.60
N VAL A 45 -9.75 15.28 10.15
CA VAL A 45 -8.62 14.63 9.50
C VAL A 45 -9.00 14.11 8.11
N HIS A 46 -8.20 14.47 7.12
CA HIS A 46 -8.43 14.00 5.75
C HIS A 46 -8.23 12.48 5.63
N ARG A 47 -9.02 11.84 4.79
CA ARG A 47 -9.00 10.38 4.62
C ARG A 47 -8.83 10.00 3.16
N LEU A 48 -7.88 9.12 2.88
CA LEU A 48 -7.67 8.53 1.55
C LEU A 48 -7.46 7.02 1.68
N PRO A 49 -8.53 6.21 1.73
CA PRO A 49 -8.41 4.77 1.64
C PRO A 49 -8.09 4.35 0.19
N ILE A 50 -7.12 3.45 0.04
CA ILE A 50 -6.66 2.92 -1.25
C ILE A 50 -6.81 1.41 -1.23
N PHE A 51 -7.52 0.89 -2.23
CA PHE A 51 -7.69 -0.53 -2.48
C PHE A 51 -7.23 -0.88 -3.89
N GLY A 52 -6.82 -2.14 -4.10
CA GLY A 52 -6.62 -2.70 -5.45
C GLY A 52 -5.22 -2.50 -6.04
N LEU A 53 -4.25 -1.98 -5.27
CA LEU A 53 -2.86 -1.83 -5.74
C LEU A 53 -2.00 -3.07 -5.50
N GLY A 54 -2.50 -4.07 -4.75
CA GLY A 54 -1.75 -5.28 -4.45
C GLY A 54 -0.43 -5.02 -3.74
N CYS A 55 0.59 -5.80 -4.05
CA CYS A 55 1.93 -5.68 -3.47
C CYS A 55 2.61 -4.33 -3.75
N ALA A 56 2.19 -3.59 -4.77
CA ALA A 56 2.68 -2.24 -5.04
C ALA A 56 2.07 -1.18 -4.09
N GLY A 57 1.03 -1.54 -3.33
CA GLY A 57 0.25 -0.61 -2.52
C GLY A 57 1.08 0.18 -1.51
N GLY A 58 2.08 -0.44 -0.88
CA GLY A 58 2.96 0.25 0.06
C GLY A 58 3.76 1.38 -0.59
N VAL A 59 4.41 1.09 -1.73
CA VAL A 59 5.22 2.07 -2.47
C VAL A 59 4.34 3.16 -3.10
N LEU A 60 3.22 2.77 -3.71
CA LEU A 60 2.29 3.72 -4.32
C LEU A 60 1.58 4.56 -3.24
N GLY A 61 1.23 3.98 -2.10
CA GLY A 61 0.73 4.73 -0.95
C GLY A 61 1.73 5.77 -0.46
N LEU A 62 3.01 5.39 -0.38
CA LEU A 62 4.09 6.30 0.00
C LEU A 62 4.20 7.48 -0.98
N SER A 63 4.19 7.23 -2.28
CA SER A 63 4.24 8.28 -3.31
C SER A 63 3.01 9.22 -3.26
N ARG A 64 1.80 8.68 -3.05
CA ARG A 64 0.57 9.49 -2.90
C ARG A 64 0.63 10.34 -1.65
N THR A 65 1.08 9.76 -0.54
CA THR A 65 1.24 10.49 0.73
C THR A 65 2.24 11.63 0.59
N ALA A 66 3.37 11.39 -0.10
CA ALA A 66 4.37 12.42 -0.36
C ALA A 66 3.82 13.54 -1.26
N ALA A 67 3.03 13.21 -2.29
CA ALA A 67 2.39 14.20 -3.14
C ALA A 67 1.39 15.08 -2.36
N LEU A 68 0.59 14.49 -1.47
CA LEU A 68 -0.34 15.21 -0.61
C LEU A 68 0.40 16.13 0.37
N ALA A 69 1.46 15.64 1.02
CA ALA A 69 2.28 16.45 1.90
C ALA A 69 2.91 17.66 1.16
N ARG A 70 3.35 17.47 -0.09
CA ARG A 70 3.90 18.57 -0.92
C ARG A 70 2.84 19.58 -1.36
N ALA A 71 1.59 19.19 -1.48
CA ALA A 71 0.51 20.09 -1.87
C ALA A 71 0.20 21.14 -0.79
N SER A 72 0.59 20.88 0.47
CA SER A 72 0.41 21.79 1.61
C SER A 72 1.58 21.62 2.57
N ASN A 73 2.59 22.49 2.45
CA ASN A 73 3.90 22.35 3.09
C ASN A 73 3.89 22.13 4.61
N ASP A 74 2.85 22.57 5.31
CA ASP A 74 2.74 22.46 6.77
C ASP A 74 1.97 21.21 7.22
N GLN A 75 1.39 20.46 6.29
CA GLN A 75 0.60 19.27 6.62
C GLN A 75 1.48 18.06 6.92
N LYS A 76 1.02 17.28 7.90
CA LYS A 76 1.58 15.99 8.30
C LYS A 76 0.61 14.89 7.94
N TRP A 77 1.08 13.94 7.14
CA TRP A 77 0.28 12.83 6.65
C TRP A 77 0.77 11.52 7.25
N LEU A 78 -0.16 10.71 7.74
CA LEU A 78 0.12 9.35 8.21
C LEU A 78 -0.22 8.35 7.09
N LEU A 79 0.80 7.67 6.58
CA LEU A 79 0.61 6.47 5.77
C LEU A 79 0.43 5.26 6.69
N VAL A 80 -0.59 4.47 6.44
CA VAL A 80 -0.81 3.17 7.09
C VAL A 80 -1.04 2.12 6.01
N VAL A 81 -0.27 1.07 6.02
CA VAL A 81 -0.41 -0.08 5.12
C VAL A 81 -0.71 -1.30 5.98
N VAL A 82 -1.81 -2.00 5.67
CA VAL A 82 -2.23 -3.19 6.43
C VAL A 82 -2.64 -4.28 5.44
N GLU A 83 -2.02 -5.43 5.57
CA GLU A 83 -2.46 -6.63 4.86
C GLU A 83 -2.83 -7.74 5.84
N LEU A 84 -3.98 -8.34 5.61
CA LEU A 84 -4.58 -9.39 6.43
C LEU A 84 -4.76 -10.65 5.55
N CYS A 85 -3.64 -11.19 5.09
CA CYS A 85 -3.64 -12.31 4.16
C CYS A 85 -4.28 -13.57 4.73
N GLY A 86 -4.32 -13.71 6.06
CA GLY A 86 -5.06 -14.78 6.71
C GLY A 86 -6.55 -14.79 6.40
N LEU A 87 -7.16 -13.63 6.08
CA LEU A 87 -8.56 -13.54 5.67
C LEU A 87 -8.82 -14.07 4.25
N THR A 88 -7.78 -14.18 3.43
CA THR A 88 -7.87 -14.67 2.05
C THR A 88 -7.44 -16.13 1.92
N PHE A 89 -7.13 -16.79 3.03
CA PHE A 89 -6.70 -18.19 3.04
C PHE A 89 -7.86 -19.12 2.68
N ARG A 90 -7.67 -19.95 1.65
CA ARG A 90 -8.67 -20.91 1.14
C ARG A 90 -8.15 -22.33 1.31
N LYS A 91 -8.60 -23.00 2.37
CA LYS A 91 -8.14 -24.33 2.74
C LYS A 91 -8.47 -25.40 1.69
N GLU A 92 -9.59 -25.28 1.03
CA GLU A 92 -10.09 -26.28 0.07
C GLU A 92 -9.54 -26.06 -1.36
N ASP A 93 -8.90 -24.92 -1.63
CA ASP A 93 -8.25 -24.64 -2.91
C ASP A 93 -6.83 -25.23 -2.93
N LEU A 94 -6.67 -26.39 -3.56
CA LEU A 94 -5.40 -27.10 -3.72
C LEU A 94 -4.66 -26.73 -5.01
N SER A 95 -5.04 -25.66 -5.68
CA SER A 95 -4.33 -25.16 -6.86
C SER A 95 -2.87 -24.77 -6.52
N ASN A 96 -1.97 -24.94 -7.48
CA ASN A 96 -0.58 -24.53 -7.30
C ASN A 96 -0.44 -23.05 -6.96
N GLY A 97 -1.30 -22.19 -7.50
CA GLY A 97 -1.34 -20.76 -7.21
C GLY A 97 -1.63 -20.50 -5.74
N ASN A 98 -2.68 -21.12 -5.20
CA ASN A 98 -3.06 -20.96 -3.80
C ASN A 98 -2.02 -21.55 -2.83
N ILE A 99 -1.43 -22.69 -3.15
CA ILE A 99 -0.35 -23.30 -2.34
C ILE A 99 0.85 -22.36 -2.25
N VAL A 100 1.28 -21.78 -3.37
CA VAL A 100 2.40 -20.83 -3.41
C VAL A 100 2.03 -19.54 -2.65
N ALA A 101 0.84 -19.00 -2.87
CA ALA A 101 0.36 -17.80 -2.17
C ALA A 101 0.30 -18.03 -0.65
N SER A 102 -0.23 -19.16 -0.20
CA SER A 102 -0.30 -19.52 1.23
C SER A 102 1.07 -19.65 1.90
N ALA A 103 2.10 -19.99 1.13
CA ALA A 103 3.48 -20.05 1.64
C ALA A 103 4.18 -18.69 1.68
N LEU A 104 3.78 -17.75 0.82
CA LEU A 104 4.45 -16.46 0.67
C LEU A 104 3.73 -15.30 1.37
N PHE A 105 2.41 -15.33 1.46
CA PHE A 105 1.63 -14.23 1.99
C PHE A 105 1.44 -14.36 3.50
N GLY A 106 1.44 -13.25 4.21
CA GLY A 106 1.21 -13.19 5.64
C GLY A 106 0.59 -11.87 6.05
N ASP A 107 0.06 -11.83 7.26
CA ASP A 107 -0.46 -10.61 7.85
C ASP A 107 0.68 -9.65 8.17
N GLY A 108 0.47 -8.38 7.91
CA GLY A 108 1.46 -7.37 8.18
C GLY A 108 0.88 -5.97 8.24
N ALA A 109 1.56 -5.09 8.99
CA ALA A 109 1.22 -3.68 9.04
C ALA A 109 2.47 -2.82 9.17
N ALA A 110 2.48 -1.72 8.43
CA ALA A 110 3.50 -0.67 8.53
C ALA A 110 2.84 0.71 8.55
N ALA A 111 3.52 1.68 9.16
CA ALA A 111 3.06 3.07 9.12
C ALA A 111 4.27 4.01 9.11
N ALA A 112 4.10 5.16 8.45
CA ALA A 112 5.09 6.24 8.42
C ALA A 112 4.39 7.60 8.45
N VAL A 113 5.03 8.57 9.11
CA VAL A 113 4.62 9.98 9.01
C VAL A 113 5.43 10.64 7.90
N ILE A 114 4.76 11.34 7.01
CA ILE A 114 5.33 12.06 5.88
C ILE A 114 4.99 13.55 6.01
N SER A 115 6.01 14.41 5.90
CA SER A 115 5.86 15.86 5.91
C SER A 115 6.96 16.52 5.09
N CYS A 116 6.80 17.79 4.73
CA CYS A 116 7.83 18.55 4.03
C CYS A 116 8.97 19.03 4.97
N ASN A 117 8.72 19.10 6.28
CA ASN A 117 9.62 19.70 7.27
C ASN A 117 10.25 18.67 8.21
N GLY A 118 10.31 17.39 7.81
CA GLY A 118 10.88 16.32 8.62
C GLY A 118 12.38 16.16 8.44
N ASN A 119 13.04 15.54 9.43
CA ASN A 119 14.48 15.22 9.41
C ASN A 119 14.77 13.79 8.91
N GLY A 120 13.77 13.10 8.37
CA GLY A 120 13.88 11.74 7.85
C GLY A 120 14.43 11.67 6.42
N PRO A 121 14.50 10.47 5.84
CA PRO A 121 14.85 10.27 4.44
C PRO A 121 13.93 11.06 3.51
N ALA A 122 14.52 11.77 2.54
CA ALA A 122 13.76 12.53 1.57
C ALA A 122 13.21 11.63 0.46
N LEU A 123 11.91 11.76 0.16
CA LEU A 123 11.28 11.17 -1.01
C LEU A 123 11.34 12.17 -2.16
N THR A 124 12.36 12.05 -3.01
CA THR A 124 12.61 13.04 -4.07
C THR A 124 11.74 12.83 -5.29
N ASN A 125 11.68 11.60 -5.79
CA ASN A 125 11.01 11.25 -7.03
C ASN A 125 10.31 9.90 -6.91
N TRP A 126 9.27 9.70 -7.74
CA TRP A 126 8.54 8.45 -7.88
C TRP A 126 7.96 8.31 -9.27
N GLY A 127 7.72 7.08 -9.69
CA GLY A 127 7.10 6.77 -10.98
C GLY A 127 6.27 5.51 -10.91
N GLU A 128 5.43 5.34 -11.91
CA GLU A 128 4.58 4.16 -12.09
C GLU A 128 4.65 3.70 -13.52
N HIS A 129 4.55 2.39 -13.72
CA HIS A 129 4.43 1.81 -15.04
C HIS A 129 3.43 0.67 -15.03
N THR A 130 2.49 0.72 -15.95
CA THR A 130 1.51 -0.36 -16.17
C THR A 130 1.77 -0.98 -17.53
N TRP A 131 2.05 -2.29 -17.56
CA TRP A 131 2.20 -3.03 -18.80
C TRP A 131 0.83 -3.37 -19.40
N SER A 132 0.68 -3.19 -20.70
CA SER A 132 -0.47 -3.74 -21.43
C SER A 132 -0.48 -5.27 -21.33
N ASP A 133 -1.67 -5.85 -21.47
CA ASP A 133 -1.92 -7.29 -21.52
C ASP A 133 -1.34 -8.09 -20.33
N SER A 134 -1.33 -7.46 -19.13
CA SER A 134 -0.72 -8.04 -17.92
C SER A 134 -1.73 -8.33 -16.79
N LEU A 135 -3.02 -8.16 -17.03
CA LEU A 135 -4.05 -8.35 -15.99
C LEU A 135 -4.09 -9.79 -15.43
N ASN A 136 -3.68 -10.77 -16.24
CA ASN A 136 -3.68 -12.18 -15.85
C ASN A 136 -2.35 -12.63 -15.20
N VAL A 137 -1.47 -11.71 -14.83
CA VAL A 137 -0.15 -12.04 -14.27
C VAL A 137 -0.23 -12.25 -12.77
N MET A 138 -0.86 -11.33 -12.05
CA MET A 138 -1.00 -11.39 -10.60
C MET A 138 -2.20 -10.55 -10.13
N GLY A 139 -2.98 -11.09 -9.22
CA GLY A 139 -4.14 -10.37 -8.68
C GLY A 139 -5.07 -11.26 -7.88
N TRP A 140 -6.28 -10.75 -7.69
CA TRP A 140 -7.39 -11.46 -7.08
C TRP A 140 -8.54 -11.60 -8.06
N HIS A 141 -9.17 -12.78 -8.08
CA HIS A 141 -10.53 -12.93 -8.57
C HIS A 141 -11.48 -12.83 -7.37
N VAL A 142 -12.49 -11.97 -7.48
CA VAL A 142 -13.54 -11.89 -6.47
C VAL A 142 -14.55 -13.00 -6.79
N GLU A 143 -14.69 -13.95 -5.90
CA GLU A 143 -15.55 -15.11 -6.01
C GLU A 143 -16.58 -15.10 -4.88
N ASP A 144 -17.60 -15.96 -4.96
CA ASP A 144 -18.70 -16.00 -3.99
C ASP A 144 -18.24 -16.34 -2.56
N ASP A 145 -17.13 -17.06 -2.43
CA ASP A 145 -16.53 -17.49 -1.16
C ASP A 145 -15.26 -16.71 -0.77
N GLY A 146 -14.92 -15.65 -1.49
CA GLY A 146 -13.80 -14.76 -1.16
C GLY A 146 -12.89 -14.43 -2.33
N PHE A 147 -11.60 -14.21 -2.03
CA PHE A 147 -10.60 -13.89 -3.03
C PHE A 147 -9.87 -15.13 -3.53
N GLY A 148 -10.05 -15.44 -4.81
CA GLY A 148 -9.25 -16.43 -5.52
C GLY A 148 -7.92 -15.82 -5.97
N VAL A 149 -6.81 -16.46 -5.66
CA VAL A 149 -5.49 -15.95 -6.05
C VAL A 149 -5.19 -16.20 -7.52
N LEU A 150 -4.79 -15.14 -8.22
CA LEU A 150 -4.19 -15.22 -9.55
C LEU A 150 -2.67 -15.07 -9.41
N PHE A 151 -1.92 -16.13 -9.70
CA PHE A 151 -0.47 -16.17 -9.56
C PHE A 151 0.15 -16.89 -10.76
N SER A 152 0.59 -16.13 -11.75
CA SER A 152 1.14 -16.68 -12.99
C SER A 152 2.60 -17.14 -12.82
N ARG A 153 2.93 -18.26 -13.45
CA ARG A 153 4.32 -18.72 -13.60
C ARG A 153 5.20 -17.78 -14.44
N ALA A 154 4.59 -16.82 -15.16
CA ALA A 154 5.30 -15.84 -15.98
C ALA A 154 5.91 -14.67 -15.17
N ILE A 155 5.60 -14.54 -13.86
CA ILE A 155 6.09 -13.43 -13.04
C ILE A 155 7.62 -13.29 -13.08
N PRO A 156 8.44 -14.37 -12.89
CA PRO A 156 9.90 -14.22 -12.91
C PRO A 156 10.46 -13.78 -14.26
N SER A 157 9.89 -14.24 -15.39
CA SER A 157 10.32 -13.80 -16.72
C SER A 157 9.91 -12.36 -17.00
N LEU A 158 8.69 -11.96 -16.61
CA LEU A 158 8.23 -10.58 -16.74
C LEU A 158 9.17 -9.61 -15.98
N VAL A 159 9.49 -9.93 -14.74
CA VAL A 159 10.41 -9.12 -13.94
C VAL A 159 11.79 -9.04 -14.58
N ARG A 160 12.35 -10.19 -15.01
CA ARG A 160 13.68 -10.24 -15.61
C ARG A 160 13.77 -9.45 -16.91
N GLU A 161 12.73 -9.51 -17.74
CA GLU A 161 12.76 -8.97 -19.10
C GLU A 161 12.26 -7.52 -19.17
N ARG A 162 11.30 -7.14 -18.33
CA ARG A 162 10.58 -5.88 -18.48
C ARG A 162 10.84 -4.86 -17.38
N LEU A 163 11.20 -5.27 -16.15
CA LEU A 163 11.36 -4.32 -15.05
C LEU A 163 12.60 -3.44 -15.22
N ARG A 164 13.71 -4.03 -15.60
CA ARG A 164 14.99 -3.29 -15.70
C ARG A 164 14.94 -2.12 -16.69
N PRO A 165 14.48 -2.26 -17.95
CA PRO A 165 14.39 -1.14 -18.87
C PRO A 165 13.51 0.02 -18.36
N VAL A 166 12.40 -0.31 -17.70
CA VAL A 166 11.50 0.70 -17.12
C VAL A 166 12.20 1.44 -15.99
N THR A 167 12.90 0.73 -15.10
CA THR A 167 13.64 1.33 -14.00
C THR A 167 14.78 2.22 -14.52
N GLU A 168 15.55 1.77 -15.49
CA GLU A 168 16.63 2.56 -16.10
C GLU A 168 16.11 3.83 -16.78
N SER A 169 14.99 3.73 -17.50
CA SER A 169 14.31 4.90 -18.10
C SER A 169 13.81 5.88 -17.05
N PHE A 170 13.26 5.39 -15.96
CA PHE A 170 12.82 6.23 -14.85
C PHE A 170 14.00 6.97 -14.21
N LEU A 171 15.09 6.29 -13.90
CA LEU A 171 16.27 6.91 -13.28
C LEU A 171 16.89 7.97 -14.21
N ALA A 172 17.05 7.65 -15.50
CA ALA A 172 17.60 8.57 -16.50
C ALA A 172 16.76 9.86 -16.70
N SER A 173 15.50 9.87 -16.28
CA SER A 173 14.66 11.08 -16.37
C SER A 173 14.94 12.10 -15.26
N TYR A 174 15.79 11.77 -14.30
CA TYR A 174 16.12 12.61 -13.13
C TYR A 174 17.63 12.91 -13.01
N ASP A 175 18.45 12.36 -13.90
CA ASP A 175 19.88 12.73 -14.06
C ASP A 175 20.01 13.98 -14.95
#